data_3bec6388b76ceed778dc3d0a24fd3840
#
_entry.id   3bec6388b76ceed778dc3d0a24fd3840
#
_cell.length_a   1.000
_cell.length_b   1.000
_cell.length_c   1.000
_cell.angle_alpha   90.00
_cell.angle_beta   90.00
_cell.angle_gamma   90.00
#
_symmetry.space_group_name_H-M   'P 1'
#
loop_
_entity.id
_entity.type
_entity.pdbx_description
1 polymer ?
#
loop_
_entity_poly.entity_id
_entity_poly.type
_entity_poly.pdbx_seq_one_letter_code
_entity_poly.pdbx_strand_id
1 'polypeptide(L)'
;MEKKYQIITDYIKDLSFEIPTPESFIDAAQSLDVYEIKIDISNKPTKNKMLELNCKLIFEAPKTIADPIHAEGCLAIIFKIIDEKLTSDEIRKIILVEIPTLYIKKLTDIITDIFHRSGFKELDRKSIRLNSSH
;
A
#
# COMPACT_ATOMS: atom_id res chain seq x y z
N MET A 1 -29.60 4.77 -4.89
CA MET A 1 -28.49 4.26 -5.68
C MET A 1 -28.14 2.85 -5.27
N GLU A 2 -28.14 1.96 -6.21
CA GLU A 2 -27.78 0.58 -5.94
C GLU A 2 -26.28 0.51 -5.74
N LYS A 3 -25.87 -0.15 -4.66
CA LYS A 3 -24.47 -0.36 -4.38
C LYS A 3 -23.95 -1.51 -5.25
N LYS A 4 -22.83 -1.29 -5.91
CA LYS A 4 -22.17 -2.33 -6.70
C LYS A 4 -21.44 -3.34 -5.82
N TYR A 5 -20.87 -2.87 -4.70
CA TYR A 5 -20.11 -3.68 -3.78
C TYR A 5 -20.28 -3.16 -2.36
N GLN A 6 -19.88 -3.99 -1.41
CA GLN A 6 -19.92 -3.62 0.00
C GLN A 6 -18.58 -3.98 0.64
N ILE A 7 -17.98 -3.01 1.32
CA ILE A 7 -16.78 -3.26 2.11
C ILE A 7 -17.19 -3.81 3.45
N ILE A 8 -16.65 -4.97 3.81
CA ILE A 8 -16.96 -5.66 5.06
C ILE A 8 -16.02 -5.18 6.16
N THR A 9 -14.72 -5.22 5.90
CA THR A 9 -13.72 -4.80 6.87
C THR A 9 -12.38 -4.59 6.17
N ASP A 10 -11.44 -4.01 6.89
CA ASP A 10 -10.05 -3.91 6.45
C ASP A 10 -9.14 -4.17 7.64
N TYR A 11 -7.91 -4.56 7.35
CA TYR A 11 -6.92 -4.83 8.39
C TYR A 11 -5.51 -4.74 7.82
N ILE A 12 -4.56 -4.45 8.70
CA ILE A 12 -3.14 -4.49 8.32
C ILE A 12 -2.73 -5.95 8.28
N LYS A 13 -2.45 -6.44 7.08
CA LYS A 13 -2.08 -7.84 6.88
C LYS A 13 -0.60 -8.06 7.17
N ASP A 14 0.22 -7.09 6.81
CA ASP A 14 1.66 -7.18 6.99
C ASP A 14 2.22 -5.77 7.08
N LEU A 15 3.23 -5.60 7.94
CA LEU A 15 3.93 -4.33 8.08
C LEU A 15 5.34 -4.65 8.49
N SER A 16 6.30 -4.31 7.65
CA SER A 16 7.70 -4.55 7.97
C SER A 16 8.52 -3.31 7.73
N PHE A 17 9.47 -3.07 8.61
CA PHE A 17 10.35 -1.92 8.54
C PHE A 17 11.70 -2.32 9.12
N GLU A 18 12.75 -2.11 8.34
CA GLU A 18 14.09 -2.52 8.75
C GLU A 18 15.11 -1.47 8.36
N ILE A 19 15.95 -1.11 9.33
CA ILE A 19 17.11 -0.26 9.12
C ILE A 19 18.33 -1.11 9.46
N PRO A 20 19.05 -1.63 8.45
CA PRO A 20 20.11 -2.62 8.69
C PRO A 20 21.29 -2.09 9.51
N THR A 21 21.70 -0.84 9.26
CA THR A 21 22.87 -0.26 9.95
C THR A 21 22.61 1.21 10.29
N PRO A 22 23.38 1.80 11.21
CA PRO A 22 23.29 3.24 11.45
C PRO A 22 23.59 4.07 10.21
N GLU A 23 24.51 3.62 9.37
CA GLU A 23 24.85 4.28 8.11
C GLU A 23 23.68 4.25 7.15
N SER A 24 22.92 3.16 7.13
CA SER A 24 21.70 3.06 6.32
C SER A 24 20.70 4.14 6.72
N PHE A 25 20.54 4.39 8.01
CA PHE A 25 19.64 5.43 8.50
C PHE A 25 20.14 6.83 8.08
N ILE A 26 21.42 7.11 8.30
CA ILE A 26 21.99 8.43 7.98
C ILE A 26 21.88 8.73 6.49
N ASP A 27 22.23 7.76 5.65
CA ASP A 27 22.16 7.92 4.19
C ASP A 27 20.73 8.10 3.72
N ALA A 28 19.80 7.31 4.24
CA ALA A 28 18.40 7.42 3.86
C ALA A 28 17.79 8.74 4.31
N ALA A 29 18.15 9.24 5.49
CA ALA A 29 17.64 10.50 5.99
C ALA A 29 18.06 11.68 5.10
N GLN A 30 19.20 11.56 4.42
CA GLN A 30 19.69 12.59 3.50
C GLN A 30 19.15 12.45 2.09
N SER A 31 18.73 11.25 1.69
CA SER A 31 18.40 10.93 0.31
C SER A 31 17.15 10.08 0.18
N LEU A 32 16.14 10.36 1.00
CA LEU A 32 14.91 9.57 1.01
C LEU A 32 14.18 9.66 -0.33
N ASP A 33 14.32 10.76 -1.04
CA ASP A 33 13.68 11.01 -2.32
C ASP A 33 14.18 10.12 -3.46
N VAL A 34 15.33 9.45 -3.31
CA VAL A 34 15.80 8.51 -4.34
C VAL A 34 15.10 7.16 -4.27
N TYR A 35 14.39 6.88 -3.19
CA TYR A 35 13.59 5.67 -3.09
C TYR A 35 12.31 5.80 -3.91
N GLU A 36 11.86 4.69 -4.47
CA GLU A 36 10.61 4.63 -5.20
C GLU A 36 9.55 3.93 -4.38
N ILE A 37 8.31 4.38 -4.50
CA ILE A 37 7.18 3.74 -3.85
C ILE A 37 6.39 3.00 -4.91
N LYS A 38 6.27 1.69 -4.73
CA LYS A 38 5.49 0.84 -5.63
C LYS A 38 4.24 0.35 -4.91
N ILE A 39 3.16 0.28 -5.65
CA ILE A 39 1.92 -0.26 -5.15
C ILE A 39 1.56 -1.49 -5.97
N ASP A 40 1.41 -2.62 -5.27
CA ASP A 40 0.95 -3.87 -5.84
C ASP A 40 -0.47 -4.14 -5.37
N ILE A 41 -1.34 -4.48 -6.30
CA ILE A 41 -2.72 -4.82 -5.99
C ILE A 41 -2.98 -6.24 -6.45
N SER A 42 -3.46 -7.06 -5.53
CA SER A 42 -3.86 -8.42 -5.84
C SER A 42 -5.17 -8.74 -5.13
N ASN A 43 -5.87 -9.74 -5.60
CA ASN A 43 -7.12 -10.15 -4.97
C ASN A 43 -7.26 -11.66 -5.04
N LYS A 44 -8.04 -12.20 -4.12
CA LYS A 44 -8.35 -13.63 -4.11
C LYS A 44 -9.72 -13.83 -3.48
N PRO A 45 -10.44 -14.88 -3.88
CA PRO A 45 -11.69 -15.21 -3.23
C PRO A 45 -11.43 -15.75 -1.82
N THR A 46 -12.38 -15.48 -0.94
CA THR A 46 -12.39 -16.03 0.40
C THR A 46 -13.68 -16.83 0.61
N LYS A 47 -14.00 -17.11 1.86
CA LYS A 47 -15.23 -17.83 2.19
C LYS A 47 -16.44 -16.91 2.00
N ASN A 48 -17.62 -17.53 1.79
CA ASN A 48 -18.92 -16.83 1.75
C ASN A 48 -19.03 -15.76 0.66
N LYS A 49 -18.45 -16.05 -0.52
CA LYS A 49 -18.50 -15.15 -1.69
C LYS A 49 -17.87 -13.78 -1.45
N MET A 50 -17.01 -13.69 -0.45
CA MET A 50 -16.24 -12.46 -0.22
C MET A 50 -14.92 -12.52 -0.97
N LEU A 51 -14.34 -11.36 -1.19
CA LEU A 51 -13.05 -11.19 -1.86
C LEU A 51 -12.10 -10.46 -0.93
N GLU A 52 -10.84 -10.86 -0.97
CA GLU A 52 -9.78 -10.14 -0.27
C GLU A 52 -8.98 -9.35 -1.29
N LEU A 53 -8.94 -8.05 -1.14
CA LEU A 53 -8.09 -7.17 -1.93
C LEU A 53 -6.88 -6.81 -1.09
N ASN A 54 -5.70 -7.03 -1.64
CA ASN A 54 -4.45 -6.69 -0.97
C ASN A 54 -3.83 -5.49 -1.67
N CYS A 55 -3.67 -4.39 -0.93
CA CYS A 55 -2.95 -3.21 -1.39
C CYS A 55 -1.62 -3.19 -0.66
N LYS A 56 -0.55 -3.45 -1.39
CA LYS A 56 0.78 -3.53 -0.83
C LYS A 56 1.60 -2.34 -1.31
N LEU A 57 2.17 -1.63 -0.35
CA LEU A 57 3.06 -0.50 -0.63
C LEU A 57 4.48 -0.92 -0.29
N ILE A 58 5.38 -0.77 -1.25
CA ILE A 58 6.78 -1.16 -1.12
C ILE A 58 7.64 0.08 -1.32
N PHE A 59 8.51 0.35 -0.35
CA PHE A 59 9.47 1.44 -0.43
C PHE A 59 10.78 0.84 -0.91
N GLU A 60 11.09 1.06 -2.19
CA GLU A 60 12.19 0.35 -2.87
C GLU A 60 13.37 1.24 -3.12
N ALA A 61 14.55 0.76 -2.72
CA ALA A 61 15.80 1.47 -2.92
C ALA A 61 16.33 1.25 -4.33
N PRO A 62 17.07 2.23 -4.89
CA PRO A 62 17.85 1.97 -6.08
C PRO A 62 18.89 0.87 -5.83
N LYS A 63 19.20 0.12 -6.86
CA LYS A 63 20.17 -1.00 -6.74
C LYS A 63 21.59 -0.55 -6.38
N THR A 64 21.87 0.74 -6.55
CA THR A 64 23.18 1.31 -6.24
C THR A 64 23.43 1.54 -4.76
N ILE A 65 22.37 1.46 -3.93
CA ILE A 65 22.49 1.69 -2.49
C ILE A 65 22.81 0.37 -1.79
N ALA A 66 23.91 0.35 -1.05
CA ALA A 66 24.28 -0.79 -0.22
C ALA A 66 23.50 -0.72 1.09
N ASP A 67 23.02 -1.87 1.56
CA ASP A 67 22.29 -1.98 2.82
C ASP A 67 21.16 -0.96 2.95
N PRO A 68 20.21 -0.92 1.99
CA PRO A 68 19.13 0.05 2.04
C PRO A 68 18.16 -0.23 3.17
N ILE A 69 17.41 0.79 3.56
CA ILE A 69 16.28 0.56 4.46
C ILE A 69 15.18 -0.19 3.69
N HIS A 70 14.41 -0.99 4.41
CA HIS A 70 13.28 -1.73 3.85
C HIS A 70 12.01 -1.30 4.57
N ALA A 71 11.00 -0.93 3.80
CA ALA A 71 9.70 -0.59 4.35
C ALA A 71 8.63 -1.14 3.43
N GLU A 72 7.66 -1.82 4.01
CA GLU A 72 6.63 -2.49 3.25
C GLU A 72 5.39 -2.62 4.12
N GLY A 73 4.25 -2.32 3.55
CA GLY A 73 2.99 -2.46 4.27
C GLY A 73 1.93 -3.02 3.36
N CYS A 74 1.10 -3.91 3.88
CA CYS A 74 -0.01 -4.48 3.13
C CYS A 74 -1.30 -4.27 3.90
N LEU A 75 -2.25 -3.62 3.26
CA LEU A 75 -3.60 -3.42 3.79
C LEU A 75 -4.52 -4.37 3.04
N ALA A 76 -5.22 -5.21 3.78
CA ALA A 76 -6.20 -6.13 3.20
C ALA A 76 -7.60 -5.55 3.38
N ILE A 77 -8.39 -5.60 2.33
CA ILE A 77 -9.77 -5.13 2.35
C ILE A 77 -10.67 -6.31 1.97
N ILE A 78 -11.57 -6.66 2.84
CA ILE A 78 -12.56 -7.70 2.57
C ILE A 78 -13.81 -7.02 2.05
N PHE A 79 -14.26 -7.43 0.87
CA PHE A 79 -15.43 -6.84 0.25
C PHE A 79 -16.25 -7.91 -0.46
N LYS A 80 -17.44 -7.52 -0.84
CA LYS A 80 -18.40 -8.41 -1.50
C LYS A 80 -19.00 -7.68 -2.69
N ILE A 81 -19.08 -8.35 -3.82
CA ILE A 81 -19.82 -7.82 -4.97
C ILE A 81 -21.30 -8.06 -4.73
N ILE A 82 -22.09 -7.01 -4.79
CA ILE A 82 -23.52 -7.07 -4.54
C ILE A 82 -24.32 -7.16 -5.83
N ASP A 83 -23.93 -6.36 -6.84
CA ASP A 83 -24.61 -6.34 -8.11
C ASP A 83 -24.12 -7.48 -9.00
N GLU A 84 -24.94 -8.50 -9.17
CA GLU A 84 -24.59 -9.67 -9.97
C GLU A 84 -24.57 -9.42 -11.47
N LYS A 85 -25.03 -8.26 -11.91
CA LYS A 85 -25.07 -7.88 -13.33
C LYS A 85 -23.82 -7.16 -13.80
N LEU A 86 -22.86 -6.95 -12.93
CA LEU A 86 -21.63 -6.26 -13.32
C LEU A 86 -20.84 -7.07 -14.34
N THR A 87 -20.29 -6.37 -15.32
CA THR A 87 -19.39 -6.98 -16.30
C THR A 87 -18.03 -7.23 -15.68
N SER A 88 -17.23 -8.05 -16.33
CA SER A 88 -15.85 -8.30 -15.90
C SER A 88 -15.03 -7.00 -15.83
N ASP A 89 -15.23 -6.11 -16.79
CA ASP A 89 -14.52 -4.83 -16.80
C ASP A 89 -14.93 -3.94 -15.65
N GLU A 90 -16.22 -3.93 -15.29
CA GLU A 90 -16.69 -3.16 -14.15
C GLU A 90 -16.13 -3.68 -12.83
N ILE A 91 -16.08 -5.00 -12.66
CA ILE A 91 -15.50 -5.62 -11.47
C ILE A 91 -14.00 -5.30 -11.40
N ARG A 92 -13.31 -5.39 -12.53
CA ARG A 92 -11.89 -5.06 -12.60
C ARG A 92 -11.62 -3.62 -12.18
N LYS A 93 -12.46 -2.70 -12.61
CA LYS A 93 -12.34 -1.29 -12.22
C LYS A 93 -12.53 -1.10 -10.72
N ILE A 94 -13.48 -1.81 -10.13
CA ILE A 94 -13.70 -1.78 -8.67
C ILE A 94 -12.44 -2.22 -7.95
N ILE A 95 -11.85 -3.33 -8.38
CA ILE A 95 -10.68 -3.93 -7.74
C ILE A 95 -9.43 -3.10 -7.93
N LEU A 96 -9.19 -2.59 -9.14
CA LEU A 96 -7.93 -1.91 -9.45
C LEU A 96 -7.95 -0.42 -9.23
N VAL A 97 -9.12 0.21 -9.18
CA VAL A 97 -9.23 1.67 -9.09
C VAL A 97 -10.10 2.13 -7.94
N GLU A 98 -11.36 1.68 -7.86
CA GLU A 98 -12.31 2.27 -6.92
C GLU A 98 -11.95 1.98 -5.47
N ILE A 99 -11.76 0.71 -5.12
CA ILE A 99 -11.43 0.36 -3.73
C ILE A 99 -10.04 0.85 -3.35
N PRO A 100 -8.98 0.64 -4.17
CA PRO A 100 -7.66 1.18 -3.82
C PRO A 100 -7.66 2.68 -3.59
N THR A 101 -8.42 3.44 -4.39
CA THR A 101 -8.52 4.89 -4.23
C THR A 101 -9.06 5.28 -2.86
N LEU A 102 -9.99 4.49 -2.32
CA LEU A 102 -10.54 4.74 -0.98
C LEU A 102 -9.52 4.51 0.13
N TYR A 103 -8.54 3.64 -0.10
CA TYR A 103 -7.64 3.17 0.96
C TYR A 103 -6.20 3.67 0.85
N ILE A 104 -5.85 4.35 -0.26
CA ILE A 104 -4.47 4.80 -0.46
C ILE A 104 -4.03 5.77 0.64
N LYS A 105 -4.92 6.63 1.09
CA LYS A 105 -4.60 7.58 2.17
C LYS A 105 -4.31 6.84 3.47
N LYS A 106 -5.12 5.85 3.82
CA LYS A 106 -4.90 5.07 5.03
C LYS A 106 -3.57 4.34 4.99
N LEU A 107 -3.24 3.74 3.84
CA LEU A 107 -1.98 3.02 3.68
C LEU A 107 -0.78 3.96 3.76
N THR A 108 -0.83 5.11 3.10
CA THR A 108 0.26 6.08 3.17
C THR A 108 0.41 6.67 4.57
N ASP A 109 -0.69 6.86 5.30
CA ASP A 109 -0.63 7.32 6.69
C ASP A 109 0.05 6.31 7.59
N ILE A 110 -0.23 5.02 7.40
CA ILE A 110 0.40 3.94 8.16
C ILE A 110 1.92 3.94 7.92
N ILE A 111 2.32 4.02 6.67
CA ILE A 111 3.75 4.02 6.30
C ILE A 111 4.44 5.28 6.82
N THR A 112 3.82 6.44 6.66
CA THR A 112 4.38 7.69 7.17
C THR A 112 4.58 7.64 8.69
N ASP A 113 3.60 7.08 9.39
CA ASP A 113 3.68 6.96 10.85
C ASP A 113 4.86 6.07 11.27
N ILE A 114 5.08 4.95 10.57
CA ILE A 114 6.20 4.07 10.92
C ILE A 114 7.54 4.73 10.63
N PHE A 115 7.65 5.52 9.57
CA PHE A 115 8.86 6.31 9.31
C PHE A 115 9.12 7.32 10.42
N HIS A 116 8.08 8.06 10.84
CA HIS A 116 8.22 9.03 11.93
C HIS A 116 8.67 8.35 13.23
N ARG A 117 8.07 7.23 13.56
CA ARG A 117 8.41 6.47 14.76
C ARG A 117 9.83 5.90 14.70
N SER A 118 10.34 5.72 13.50
CA SER A 118 11.68 5.17 13.27
C SER A 118 12.75 6.26 13.16
N GLY A 119 12.40 7.52 13.38
CA GLY A 119 13.37 8.61 13.42
C GLY A 119 13.37 9.55 12.23
N PHE A 120 12.58 9.29 11.20
CA PHE A 120 12.50 10.16 10.02
C PHE A 120 11.47 11.27 10.26
N LYS A 121 11.88 12.29 10.99
CA LYS A 121 10.96 13.31 11.52
C LYS A 121 10.37 14.25 10.49
N GLU A 122 11.05 14.42 9.36
CA GLU A 122 10.64 15.38 8.35
C GLU A 122 9.85 14.78 7.20
N LEU A 123 9.63 13.45 7.22
CA LEU A 123 8.84 12.79 6.19
C LEU A 123 7.37 13.10 6.39
N ASP A 124 6.73 13.66 5.37
CA ASP A 124 5.28 13.82 5.35
C ASP A 124 4.73 13.17 4.08
N ARG A 125 3.39 13.18 3.96
CA ARG A 125 2.74 12.56 2.81
C ARG A 125 3.13 13.19 1.47
N LYS A 126 3.53 14.45 1.48
CA LYS A 126 3.95 15.16 0.26
C LYS A 126 5.31 14.70 -0.22
N SER A 127 6.13 14.15 0.66
CA SER A 127 7.43 13.61 0.32
C SER A 127 7.33 12.23 -0.32
N ILE A 128 6.18 11.57 -0.17
CA ILE A 128 5.97 10.24 -0.72
C ILE A 128 5.38 10.36 -2.11
N ARG A 129 6.19 10.03 -3.13
CA ARG A 129 5.74 10.04 -4.51
C ARG A 129 5.34 8.62 -4.92
N LEU A 130 4.09 8.49 -5.36
CA LEU A 130 3.57 7.20 -5.77
C LEU A 130 3.83 6.97 -7.26
N ASN A 131 4.65 5.96 -7.56
CA ASN A 131 4.78 5.44 -8.90
C ASN A 131 3.93 4.20 -9.00
N SER A 132 2.77 4.32 -9.63
CA SER A 132 1.96 3.16 -9.88
C SER A 132 2.45 2.48 -11.15
N SER A 133 3.09 1.33 -11.00
CA SER A 133 3.41 0.48 -12.14
C SER A 133 2.36 -0.60 -12.23
N HIS A 134 1.52 -0.47 -13.20
CA HIS A 134 0.53 -1.51 -13.50
C HIS A 134 0.95 -2.26 -14.73
#